data_96faf1ab21fcc3a7b002cb242464d172
#
_entry.id   96faf1ab21fcc3a7b002cb242464d172
#
_cell.length_a   1.000
_cell.length_b   1.000
_cell.length_c   1.000
_cell.angle_alpha   90.00
_cell.angle_beta   90.00
_cell.angle_gamma   90.00
#
_symmetry.space_group_name_H-M   'P 1'
#
loop_
_entity.id
_entity.type
_entity.pdbx_description
1 polymer ?
#
loop_
_entity_poly.entity_id
_entity_poly.type
_entity_poly.pdbx_seq_one_letter_code
_entity_poly.pdbx_strand_id
1 'polypeptide(L)'
;VAARATGARVDRIVANLWGGHTVFGTQQRRPGTAALIAVAGPAGNLLLAGLGWLLLQAGLPPVLDLLAWALAFSNVFVAVFNLLPGLPLDGGFVVEALVWKITGDRWLAMIVAGWLGRIVTIAAVLYLLVEPVLTGSRPSIVTMVWVGLIGAFLWQGATQALRAGSARRAVARVRVGQVVRPVAVVPGHASAGTALATFARVDGARHAVLVDPSGVPVGFLDLAALQSVPVDRLAEVPATAVLVRPPAGWIVAADMTDDAAAVVAALAGHHEGENVKGEVLVVDLTGRPAGSVSMTDLEAALTAS
;
A
#
# COMPACT_ATOMS: atom_id res chain seq x y z
N VAL A 1 -4.11 -5.81 -20.84
CA VAL A 1 -3.20 -6.27 -21.90
C VAL A 1 -1.79 -5.79 -21.59
N ALA A 2 -1.51 -4.47 -21.51
CA ALA A 2 -0.18 -3.91 -21.28
C ALA A 2 0.51 -4.47 -20.02
N ALA A 3 -0.22 -4.57 -18.90
CA ALA A 3 0.30 -5.13 -17.65
C ALA A 3 0.76 -6.60 -17.80
N ARG A 4 -0.02 -7.42 -18.50
CA ARG A 4 0.36 -8.82 -18.76
C ARG A 4 1.56 -8.95 -19.69
N ALA A 5 1.65 -8.08 -20.69
CA ALA A 5 2.80 -8.04 -21.62
C ALA A 5 4.12 -7.67 -20.92
N THR A 6 4.06 -6.94 -19.80
CA THR A 6 5.23 -6.58 -18.99
C THR A 6 5.55 -7.56 -17.86
N GLY A 7 4.85 -8.72 -17.80
CA GLY A 7 5.05 -9.74 -16.77
C GLY A 7 4.44 -9.42 -15.40
N ALA A 8 3.63 -8.37 -15.29
CA ALA A 8 2.91 -8.05 -14.06
C ALA A 8 1.76 -9.06 -13.84
N ARG A 9 1.71 -9.67 -12.65
CA ARG A 9 0.57 -10.50 -12.26
C ARG A 9 -0.62 -9.60 -11.94
N VAL A 10 -1.69 -9.79 -12.68
CA VAL A 10 -2.97 -9.12 -12.48
C VAL A 10 -3.83 -10.06 -11.63
N ASP A 11 -4.10 -9.69 -10.39
CA ASP A 11 -4.91 -10.52 -9.49
C ASP A 11 -6.40 -10.40 -9.85
N ARG A 12 -6.87 -9.17 -10.04
CA ARG A 12 -8.26 -8.90 -10.42
C ARG A 12 -8.39 -7.55 -11.11
N ILE A 13 -9.38 -7.46 -11.98
CA ILE A 13 -9.86 -6.21 -12.56
C ILE A 13 -11.15 -5.86 -11.81
N VAL A 14 -11.17 -4.71 -11.17
CA VAL A 14 -12.36 -4.20 -10.50
C VAL A 14 -12.97 -3.13 -11.39
N ALA A 15 -14.16 -3.39 -11.90
CA ALA A 15 -14.98 -2.40 -12.58
C ALA A 15 -15.99 -1.82 -11.58
N ASN A 16 -16.01 -0.52 -11.42
CA ASN A 16 -16.98 0.19 -10.61
C ASN A 16 -17.59 1.36 -11.40
N LEU A 17 -18.55 2.07 -10.82
CA LEU A 17 -19.26 3.16 -11.48
C LEU A 17 -18.34 4.31 -11.94
N TRP A 18 -17.15 4.43 -11.36
CA TRP A 18 -16.15 5.47 -11.61
C TRP A 18 -15.01 5.02 -12.53
N GLY A 19 -15.11 3.82 -13.10
CA GLY A 19 -14.11 3.25 -14.00
C GLY A 19 -13.59 1.89 -13.53
N GLY A 20 -12.72 1.29 -14.35
CA GLY A 20 -12.04 0.03 -14.03
C GLY A 20 -10.65 0.29 -13.49
N HIS A 21 -10.29 -0.35 -12.39
CA HIS A 21 -8.90 -0.39 -11.94
C HIS A 21 -8.39 -1.82 -11.83
N THR A 22 -7.11 -1.99 -12.13
CA THR A 22 -6.44 -3.28 -12.06
C THR A 22 -5.70 -3.41 -10.76
N VAL A 23 -6.02 -4.45 -9.98
CA VAL A 23 -5.28 -4.79 -8.76
C VAL A 23 -4.13 -5.71 -9.15
N PHE A 24 -2.92 -5.32 -8.79
CA PHE A 24 -1.71 -6.08 -9.04
C PHE A 24 -1.26 -6.80 -7.77
N GLY A 25 -1.01 -8.10 -7.84
CA GLY A 25 -0.58 -8.94 -6.71
C GLY A 25 0.88 -8.75 -6.30
N THR A 26 1.70 -8.15 -7.18
CA THR A 26 3.08 -7.79 -6.86
C THR A 26 3.30 -6.34 -7.18
N GLN A 27 3.97 -5.61 -6.27
CA GLN A 27 4.36 -4.23 -6.53
C GLN A 27 5.19 -4.15 -7.81
N GLN A 28 4.89 -3.17 -8.66
CA GLN A 28 5.67 -2.90 -9.86
C GLN A 28 7.12 -2.64 -9.44
N ARG A 29 8.02 -3.52 -9.87
CA ARG A 29 9.43 -3.49 -9.46
C ARG A 29 10.28 -2.50 -10.25
N ARG A 30 9.76 -1.91 -11.35
CA ARG A 30 10.53 -1.04 -12.25
C ARG A 30 9.74 0.20 -12.68
N PRO A 31 10.33 1.38 -12.63
CA PRO A 31 9.67 2.63 -13.04
C PRO A 31 9.18 2.59 -14.50
N GLY A 32 9.98 1.99 -15.42
CA GLY A 32 9.60 1.91 -16.83
C GLY A 32 8.32 1.10 -17.09
N THR A 33 8.10 0.01 -16.32
CA THR A 33 6.88 -0.77 -16.43
C THR A 33 5.66 0.04 -15.95
N ALA A 34 5.82 0.83 -14.88
CA ALA A 34 4.78 1.71 -14.37
C ALA A 34 4.39 2.77 -15.42
N ALA A 35 5.39 3.43 -16.03
CA ALA A 35 5.16 4.40 -17.08
C ALA A 35 4.42 3.80 -18.30
N LEU A 36 4.85 2.61 -18.76
CA LEU A 36 4.24 1.95 -19.91
C LEU A 36 2.76 1.60 -19.66
N ILE A 37 2.43 1.13 -18.46
CA ILE A 37 1.05 0.83 -18.08
C ILE A 37 0.23 2.11 -18.05
N ALA A 38 0.75 3.20 -17.50
CA ALA A 38 0.06 4.48 -17.42
C ALA A 38 -0.23 5.07 -18.82
N VAL A 39 0.72 5.01 -19.75
CA VAL A 39 0.53 5.52 -21.10
C VAL A 39 -0.43 4.66 -21.93
N ALA A 40 -0.59 3.39 -21.59
CA ALA A 40 -1.45 2.47 -22.36
C ALA A 40 -2.94 2.89 -22.38
N GLY A 41 -3.43 3.55 -21.33
CA GLY A 41 -4.80 4.09 -21.27
C GLY A 41 -5.01 5.19 -22.32
N PRO A 42 -4.28 6.31 -22.23
CA PRO A 42 -4.33 7.38 -23.24
C PRO A 42 -4.04 6.90 -24.67
N ALA A 43 -3.10 5.98 -24.86
CA ALA A 43 -2.84 5.39 -26.17
C ALA A 43 -4.05 4.62 -26.74
N GLY A 44 -4.76 3.87 -25.89
CA GLY A 44 -6.00 3.21 -26.28
C GLY A 44 -7.08 4.20 -26.69
N ASN A 45 -7.24 5.30 -25.96
CA ASN A 45 -8.17 6.36 -26.32
C ASN A 45 -7.77 7.04 -27.65
N LEU A 46 -6.49 7.29 -27.89
CA LEU A 46 -6.02 7.85 -29.16
C LEU A 46 -6.27 6.89 -30.34
N LEU A 47 -6.14 5.58 -30.15
CA LEU A 47 -6.50 4.59 -31.17
C LEU A 47 -8.01 4.62 -31.48
N LEU A 48 -8.89 4.70 -30.48
CA LEU A 48 -10.32 4.85 -30.67
C LEU A 48 -10.69 6.18 -31.33
N ALA A 49 -10.00 7.27 -30.97
CA ALA A 49 -10.14 8.55 -31.63
C ALA A 49 -9.76 8.48 -33.12
N GLY A 50 -8.65 7.80 -33.44
CA GLY A 50 -8.20 7.54 -34.82
C GLY A 50 -9.24 6.73 -35.61
N LEU A 51 -9.83 5.70 -34.99
CA LEU A 51 -10.92 4.94 -35.61
C LEU A 51 -12.13 5.83 -35.89
N GLY A 52 -12.58 6.63 -34.91
CA GLY A 52 -13.65 7.62 -35.11
C GLY A 52 -13.36 8.58 -36.26
N TRP A 53 -12.12 9.09 -36.32
CA TRP A 53 -11.66 9.95 -37.42
C TRP A 53 -11.72 9.25 -38.79
N LEU A 54 -11.29 8.00 -38.89
CA LEU A 54 -11.36 7.21 -40.12
C LEU A 54 -12.81 6.99 -40.57
N LEU A 55 -13.72 6.72 -39.63
CA LEU A 55 -15.15 6.55 -39.92
C LEU A 55 -15.77 7.84 -40.50
N LEU A 56 -15.35 9.01 -40.04
CA LEU A 56 -15.79 10.31 -40.60
C LEU A 56 -15.43 10.49 -42.07
N GLN A 57 -14.39 9.81 -42.59
CA GLN A 57 -14.01 9.88 -43.98
C GLN A 57 -14.81 8.91 -44.87
N ALA A 58 -15.64 8.03 -44.28
CA ALA A 58 -16.37 6.99 -45.01
C ALA A 58 -17.70 7.44 -45.65
N GLY A 59 -18.11 8.72 -45.46
CA GLY A 59 -19.34 9.26 -46.00
C GLY A 59 -20.58 8.59 -45.42
N LEU A 60 -20.62 8.39 -44.14
CA LEU A 60 -21.69 7.71 -43.40
C LEU A 60 -22.99 8.52 -43.37
N PRO A 61 -24.14 7.85 -43.14
CA PRO A 61 -25.40 8.57 -42.84
C PRO A 61 -25.23 9.51 -41.64
N PRO A 62 -25.99 10.64 -41.58
CA PRO A 62 -25.76 11.71 -40.58
C PRO A 62 -25.71 11.24 -39.12
N VAL A 63 -26.53 10.24 -38.75
CA VAL A 63 -26.53 9.69 -37.37
C VAL A 63 -25.24 8.94 -37.07
N LEU A 64 -24.73 8.14 -38.01
CA LEU A 64 -23.45 7.42 -37.83
C LEU A 64 -22.27 8.38 -37.87
N ASP A 65 -22.35 9.41 -38.69
CA ASP A 65 -21.34 10.47 -38.75
C ASP A 65 -21.22 11.22 -37.41
N LEU A 66 -22.36 11.58 -36.82
CA LEU A 66 -22.41 12.16 -35.48
C LEU A 66 -21.79 11.24 -34.40
N LEU A 67 -22.09 9.93 -34.47
CA LEU A 67 -21.50 8.95 -33.54
C LEU A 67 -19.99 8.81 -33.73
N ALA A 68 -19.53 8.80 -34.98
CA ALA A 68 -18.09 8.77 -35.31
C ALA A 68 -17.38 10.03 -34.80
N TRP A 69 -18.00 11.20 -34.96
CA TRP A 69 -17.49 12.46 -34.42
C TRP A 69 -17.41 12.41 -32.88
N ALA A 70 -18.50 11.97 -32.22
CA ALA A 70 -18.53 11.84 -30.77
C ALA A 70 -17.45 10.85 -30.27
N LEU A 71 -17.25 9.72 -30.96
CA LEU A 71 -16.19 8.78 -30.66
C LEU A 71 -14.80 9.42 -30.76
N ALA A 72 -14.54 10.12 -31.87
CA ALA A 72 -13.25 10.77 -32.07
C ALA A 72 -12.99 11.86 -31.00
N PHE A 73 -13.94 12.78 -30.85
CA PHE A 73 -13.78 13.92 -29.96
C PHE A 73 -13.66 13.53 -28.49
N SER A 74 -14.57 12.67 -28.00
CA SER A 74 -14.55 12.25 -26.59
C SER A 74 -13.26 11.51 -26.22
N ASN A 75 -12.76 10.64 -27.12
CA ASN A 75 -11.54 9.90 -26.86
C ASN A 75 -10.28 10.78 -26.93
N VAL A 76 -10.21 11.78 -27.84
CA VAL A 76 -9.14 12.79 -27.80
C VAL A 76 -9.19 13.56 -26.49
N PHE A 77 -10.37 14.03 -26.10
CA PHE A 77 -10.54 14.79 -24.85
C PHE A 77 -10.09 13.98 -23.63
N VAL A 78 -10.55 12.74 -23.52
CA VAL A 78 -10.18 11.85 -22.40
C VAL A 78 -8.68 11.54 -22.41
N ALA A 79 -8.08 11.31 -23.59
CA ALA A 79 -6.64 11.06 -23.69
C ALA A 79 -5.82 12.26 -23.21
N VAL A 80 -6.15 13.46 -23.69
CA VAL A 80 -5.45 14.70 -23.30
C VAL A 80 -5.64 14.98 -21.82
N PHE A 81 -6.87 14.84 -21.32
CA PHE A 81 -7.17 15.05 -19.91
C PHE A 81 -6.40 14.07 -19.01
N ASN A 82 -6.36 12.78 -19.37
CA ASN A 82 -5.61 11.79 -18.62
C ASN A 82 -4.08 11.97 -18.69
N LEU A 83 -3.56 12.67 -19.68
CA LEU A 83 -2.12 12.99 -19.79
C LEU A 83 -1.71 14.20 -18.94
N LEU A 84 -2.64 14.91 -18.30
CA LEU A 84 -2.28 15.99 -17.38
C LEU A 84 -1.34 15.47 -16.26
N PRO A 85 -0.27 16.24 -15.93
CA PRO A 85 0.78 15.75 -15.04
C PRO A 85 0.39 15.82 -13.56
N GLY A 86 -0.48 14.92 -13.09
CA GLY A 86 -0.90 14.91 -11.70
C GLY A 86 -1.79 13.72 -11.35
N LEU A 87 -1.57 13.11 -10.19
CA LEU A 87 -2.48 12.07 -9.68
C LEU A 87 -3.84 12.69 -9.32
N PRO A 88 -4.96 11.99 -9.60
CA PRO A 88 -5.05 10.57 -9.93
C PRO A 88 -5.06 10.22 -11.44
N LEU A 89 -4.65 11.13 -12.32
CA LEU A 89 -4.67 10.92 -13.77
C LEU A 89 -3.48 10.06 -14.23
N ASP A 90 -3.58 9.47 -15.43
CA ASP A 90 -2.53 8.61 -15.98
C ASP A 90 -1.21 9.36 -16.16
N GLY A 91 -1.24 10.64 -16.57
CA GLY A 91 -0.06 11.51 -16.62
C GLY A 91 0.62 11.68 -15.25
N GLY A 92 -0.13 11.63 -14.17
CA GLY A 92 0.42 11.63 -12.82
C GLY A 92 1.23 10.36 -12.52
N PHE A 93 0.80 9.19 -12.98
CA PHE A 93 1.58 7.95 -12.85
C PHE A 93 2.83 7.97 -13.75
N VAL A 94 2.80 8.65 -14.88
CA VAL A 94 4.01 8.88 -15.71
C VAL A 94 5.00 9.76 -14.94
N VAL A 95 4.53 10.84 -14.32
CA VAL A 95 5.36 11.70 -13.46
C VAL A 95 5.91 10.90 -12.27
N GLU A 96 5.07 10.10 -11.58
CA GLU A 96 5.53 9.21 -10.51
C GLU A 96 6.67 8.30 -10.99
N ALA A 97 6.49 7.64 -12.14
CA ALA A 97 7.50 6.76 -12.70
C ALA A 97 8.81 7.49 -13.06
N LEU A 98 8.72 8.71 -13.58
CA LEU A 98 9.87 9.54 -13.93
C LEU A 98 10.65 9.97 -12.68
N VAL A 99 9.95 10.53 -11.69
CA VAL A 99 10.56 10.95 -10.42
C VAL A 99 11.17 9.75 -9.70
N TRP A 100 10.46 8.61 -9.67
CA TRP A 100 11.00 7.37 -9.10
C TRP A 100 12.28 6.91 -9.83
N LYS A 101 12.31 6.97 -11.15
CA LYS A 101 13.50 6.61 -11.91
C LYS A 101 14.72 7.50 -11.58
N ILE A 102 14.47 8.77 -11.31
CA ILE A 102 15.53 9.76 -11.01
C ILE A 102 15.99 9.66 -9.56
N THR A 103 15.04 9.54 -8.61
CA THR A 103 15.33 9.61 -7.16
C THR A 103 15.58 8.25 -6.52
N GLY A 104 15.13 7.15 -7.14
CA GLY A 104 15.11 5.83 -6.52
C GLY A 104 14.02 5.65 -5.46
N ASP A 105 13.36 6.73 -5.03
CA ASP A 105 12.34 6.71 -3.97
C ASP A 105 10.92 6.79 -4.59
N ARG A 106 10.25 5.65 -4.65
CA ARG A 106 8.89 5.56 -5.19
C ARG A 106 7.86 6.36 -4.38
N TRP A 107 8.02 6.38 -3.08
CA TRP A 107 7.05 7.04 -2.21
C TRP A 107 7.18 8.56 -2.29
N LEU A 108 8.41 9.07 -2.42
CA LEU A 108 8.64 10.47 -2.75
C LEU A 108 8.00 10.83 -4.11
N ALA A 109 8.17 9.97 -5.11
CA ALA A 109 7.60 10.19 -6.42
C ALA A 109 6.07 10.29 -6.39
N MET A 110 5.40 9.42 -5.62
CA MET A 110 3.95 9.48 -5.40
C MET A 110 3.53 10.80 -4.72
N ILE A 111 4.30 11.29 -3.74
CA ILE A 111 4.05 12.58 -3.07
C ILE A 111 4.17 13.73 -4.08
N VAL A 112 5.23 13.75 -4.88
CA VAL A 112 5.44 14.78 -5.92
C VAL A 112 4.30 14.79 -6.93
N ALA A 113 3.92 13.63 -7.45
CA ALA A 113 2.82 13.49 -8.40
C ALA A 113 1.46 13.90 -7.79
N GLY A 114 1.24 13.63 -6.49
CA GLY A 114 0.06 14.09 -5.75
C GLY A 114 0.02 15.62 -5.58
N TRP A 115 1.14 16.27 -5.30
CA TRP A 115 1.21 17.73 -5.26
C TRP A 115 0.97 18.37 -6.63
N LEU A 116 1.55 17.79 -7.69
CA LEU A 116 1.25 18.23 -9.05
C LEU A 116 -0.23 18.08 -9.39
N GLY A 117 -0.88 16.98 -8.95
CA GLY A 117 -2.31 16.80 -9.11
C GLY A 117 -3.14 17.92 -8.45
N ARG A 118 -2.75 18.38 -7.25
CA ARG A 118 -3.39 19.53 -6.60
C ARG A 118 -3.18 20.83 -7.38
N ILE A 119 -1.96 21.07 -7.84
CA ILE A 119 -1.63 22.27 -8.64
C ILE A 119 -2.44 22.27 -9.94
N VAL A 120 -2.48 21.15 -10.66
CA VAL A 120 -3.27 21.01 -11.90
C VAL A 120 -4.76 21.22 -11.61
N THR A 121 -5.29 20.67 -10.52
CA THR A 121 -6.70 20.86 -10.12
C THR A 121 -6.99 22.33 -9.87
N ILE A 122 -6.17 23.03 -9.09
CA ILE A 122 -6.34 24.47 -8.80
C ILE A 122 -6.28 25.27 -10.11
N ALA A 123 -5.26 25.01 -10.95
CA ALA A 123 -5.09 25.72 -12.20
C ALA A 123 -6.28 25.52 -13.14
N ALA A 124 -6.80 24.28 -13.26
CA ALA A 124 -7.97 23.98 -14.08
C ALA A 124 -9.25 24.66 -13.56
N VAL A 125 -9.49 24.60 -12.25
CA VAL A 125 -10.64 25.26 -11.61
C VAL A 125 -10.57 26.78 -11.82
N LEU A 126 -9.41 27.38 -11.57
CA LEU A 126 -9.22 28.82 -11.76
C LEU A 126 -9.41 29.21 -13.23
N TYR A 127 -8.83 28.45 -14.17
CA TYR A 127 -9.00 28.72 -15.59
C TYR A 127 -10.48 28.71 -16.01
N LEU A 128 -11.20 27.63 -15.65
CA LEU A 128 -12.60 27.45 -16.05
C LEU A 128 -13.56 28.43 -15.39
N LEU A 129 -13.22 29.04 -14.25
CA LEU A 129 -14.04 30.05 -13.57
C LEU A 129 -13.67 31.48 -13.98
N VAL A 130 -12.38 31.73 -14.26
CA VAL A 130 -11.90 33.10 -14.54
C VAL A 130 -12.01 33.45 -16.03
N GLU A 131 -11.76 32.48 -16.93
CA GLU A 131 -11.83 32.71 -18.38
C GLU A 131 -13.18 33.32 -18.84
N PRO A 132 -14.36 32.80 -18.44
CA PRO A 132 -15.64 33.39 -18.80
C PRO A 132 -15.76 34.84 -18.32
N VAL A 133 -15.26 35.14 -17.12
CA VAL A 133 -15.33 36.53 -16.57
C VAL A 133 -14.44 37.47 -17.36
N LEU A 134 -13.25 37.04 -17.76
CA LEU A 134 -12.33 37.86 -18.59
C LEU A 134 -12.86 38.09 -19.99
N THR A 135 -13.66 37.19 -20.54
CA THR A 135 -14.29 37.30 -21.85
C THR A 135 -15.66 38.02 -21.81
N GLY A 136 -16.03 38.59 -20.64
CA GLY A 136 -17.28 39.34 -20.46
C GLY A 136 -18.52 38.46 -20.27
N SER A 137 -18.33 37.15 -20.03
CA SER A 137 -19.39 36.18 -19.78
C SER A 137 -19.48 35.85 -18.28
N ARG A 138 -20.58 35.19 -17.87
CA ARG A 138 -20.71 34.61 -16.53
C ARG A 138 -20.68 33.09 -16.65
N PRO A 139 -19.91 32.38 -15.78
CA PRO A 139 -19.97 30.92 -15.76
C PRO A 139 -21.40 30.45 -15.52
N SER A 140 -21.85 29.46 -16.32
CA SER A 140 -23.18 28.88 -16.10
C SER A 140 -23.23 28.09 -14.80
N ILE A 141 -24.40 27.95 -14.18
CA ILE A 141 -24.59 27.12 -12.99
C ILE A 141 -24.16 25.66 -13.29
N VAL A 142 -24.47 25.17 -14.47
CA VAL A 142 -24.08 23.84 -14.93
C VAL A 142 -22.54 23.70 -14.96
N THR A 143 -21.86 24.69 -15.53
CA THR A 143 -20.38 24.72 -15.55
C THR A 143 -19.82 24.73 -14.13
N MET A 144 -20.34 25.56 -13.23
CA MET A 144 -19.87 25.62 -11.83
C MET A 144 -20.07 24.29 -11.10
N VAL A 145 -21.20 23.62 -11.30
CA VAL A 145 -21.46 22.31 -10.71
C VAL A 145 -20.45 21.26 -11.22
N TRP A 146 -20.22 21.18 -12.54
CA TRP A 146 -19.26 20.25 -13.12
C TRP A 146 -17.81 20.54 -12.68
N VAL A 147 -17.40 21.79 -12.69
CA VAL A 147 -16.07 22.20 -12.20
C VAL A 147 -15.89 21.82 -10.73
N GLY A 148 -16.92 22.06 -9.91
CA GLY A 148 -16.91 21.65 -8.51
C GLY A 148 -16.79 20.13 -8.32
N LEU A 149 -17.59 19.34 -9.04
CA LEU A 149 -17.57 17.88 -8.95
C LEU A 149 -16.24 17.28 -9.42
N ILE A 150 -15.77 17.70 -10.60
CA ILE A 150 -14.50 17.20 -11.16
C ILE A 150 -13.33 17.67 -10.31
N GLY A 151 -13.33 18.94 -9.88
CA GLY A 151 -12.31 19.49 -9.01
C GLY A 151 -12.24 18.76 -7.66
N ALA A 152 -13.39 18.47 -7.05
CA ALA A 152 -13.46 17.71 -5.80
C ALA A 152 -12.93 16.27 -5.98
N PHE A 153 -13.30 15.60 -7.08
CA PHE A 153 -12.80 14.26 -7.40
C PHE A 153 -11.29 14.23 -7.57
N LEU A 154 -10.73 15.14 -8.37
CA LEU A 154 -9.28 15.24 -8.59
C LEU A 154 -8.53 15.59 -7.29
N TRP A 155 -9.08 16.54 -6.51
CA TRP A 155 -8.51 16.91 -5.22
C TRP A 155 -8.48 15.76 -4.23
N GLN A 156 -9.58 15.00 -4.16
CA GLN A 156 -9.67 13.83 -3.30
C GLN A 156 -8.65 12.74 -3.71
N GLY A 157 -8.53 12.45 -5.01
CA GLY A 157 -7.56 11.49 -5.52
C GLY A 157 -6.10 11.91 -5.25
N ALA A 158 -5.77 13.19 -5.49
CA ALA A 158 -4.47 13.75 -5.16
C ALA A 158 -4.18 13.68 -3.64
N THR A 159 -5.18 13.95 -2.80
CA THR A 159 -5.04 13.85 -1.34
C THR A 159 -4.81 12.42 -0.88
N GLN A 160 -5.51 11.46 -1.47
CA GLN A 160 -5.28 10.03 -1.18
C GLN A 160 -3.86 9.60 -1.56
N ALA A 161 -3.37 10.03 -2.73
CA ALA A 161 -2.00 9.75 -3.17
C ALA A 161 -0.95 10.34 -2.20
N LEU A 162 -1.14 11.59 -1.76
CA LEU A 162 -0.28 12.25 -0.78
C LEU A 162 -0.25 11.48 0.55
N ARG A 163 -1.42 11.13 1.09
CA ARG A 163 -1.53 10.38 2.36
C ARG A 163 -0.87 8.99 2.24
N ALA A 164 -1.17 8.26 1.16
CA ALA A 164 -0.61 6.93 0.94
C ALA A 164 0.91 6.99 0.74
N GLY A 165 1.41 7.96 -0.04
CA GLY A 165 2.84 8.16 -0.26
C GLY A 165 3.57 8.51 1.04
N SER A 166 3.03 9.45 1.83
CA SER A 166 3.63 9.87 3.10
C SER A 166 3.67 8.74 4.12
N ALA A 167 2.55 8.01 4.29
CA ALA A 167 2.48 6.89 5.22
C ALA A 167 3.47 5.76 4.85
N ARG A 168 3.50 5.37 3.58
CA ARG A 168 4.41 4.32 3.11
C ARG A 168 5.88 4.75 3.18
N ARG A 169 6.16 6.02 2.90
CA ARG A 169 7.52 6.57 3.03
C ARG A 169 7.99 6.60 4.48
N ALA A 170 7.10 6.94 5.42
CA ALA A 170 7.40 6.88 6.84
C ALA A 170 7.77 5.46 7.27
N VAL A 171 6.94 4.46 6.89
CA VAL A 171 7.22 3.04 7.16
C VAL A 171 8.55 2.58 6.56
N ALA A 172 8.85 2.96 5.31
CA ALA A 172 10.09 2.57 4.64
C ALA A 172 11.36 3.15 5.27
N ARG A 173 11.23 4.18 6.12
CA ARG A 173 12.35 4.77 6.87
C ARG A 173 12.60 4.07 8.21
N VAL A 174 11.59 3.44 8.77
CA VAL A 174 11.71 2.71 10.03
C VAL A 174 12.42 1.38 9.77
N ARG A 175 13.48 1.11 10.52
CA ARG A 175 14.20 -0.16 10.47
C ARG A 175 13.60 -1.16 11.43
N VAL A 176 13.62 -2.44 11.05
CA VAL A 176 13.12 -3.54 11.88
C VAL A 176 13.75 -3.50 13.27
N GLY A 177 15.06 -3.29 13.38
CA GLY A 177 15.78 -3.21 14.65
C GLY A 177 15.35 -2.07 15.59
N GLN A 178 14.64 -1.04 15.09
CA GLN A 178 14.14 0.06 15.91
C GLN A 178 12.81 -0.26 16.59
N VAL A 179 12.06 -1.21 16.04
CA VAL A 179 10.72 -1.58 16.53
C VAL A 179 10.68 -2.93 17.21
N VAL A 180 11.67 -3.78 16.98
CA VAL A 180 11.77 -5.11 17.58
C VAL A 180 12.03 -5.02 19.07
N ARG A 181 11.23 -5.75 19.85
CA ARG A 181 11.44 -5.94 21.28
C ARG A 181 12.01 -7.34 21.55
N PRO A 182 12.89 -7.49 22.53
CA PRO A 182 13.47 -8.78 22.86
C PRO A 182 12.38 -9.79 23.24
N VAL A 183 12.63 -11.07 22.95
CA VAL A 183 11.80 -12.20 23.38
C VAL A 183 12.66 -13.19 24.15
N ALA A 184 12.08 -13.83 25.15
CA ALA A 184 12.74 -14.93 25.85
C ALA A 184 12.57 -16.22 25.05
N VAL A 185 13.66 -16.79 24.59
CA VAL A 185 13.64 -18.05 23.81
C VAL A 185 13.73 -19.23 24.77
N VAL A 186 12.70 -20.08 24.76
CA VAL A 186 12.54 -21.23 25.67
C VAL A 186 12.58 -22.51 24.86
N PRO A 187 13.46 -23.45 25.16
CA PRO A 187 13.49 -24.78 24.51
C PRO A 187 12.21 -25.57 24.77
N GLY A 188 11.74 -26.34 23.78
CA GLY A 188 10.49 -27.09 23.85
C GLY A 188 10.43 -28.17 24.97
N HIS A 189 11.58 -28.61 25.46
CA HIS A 189 11.68 -29.57 26.58
C HIS A 189 11.78 -28.91 27.97
N ALA A 190 11.75 -27.57 28.04
CA ALA A 190 11.89 -26.83 29.28
C ALA A 190 10.66 -26.99 30.19
N SER A 191 10.88 -26.92 31.52
CA SER A 191 9.80 -26.80 32.50
C SER A 191 9.28 -25.37 32.61
N ALA A 192 8.10 -25.19 33.22
CA ALA A 192 7.52 -23.92 33.52
C ALA A 192 8.46 -23.01 34.35
N GLY A 193 9.19 -23.59 35.31
CA GLY A 193 10.19 -22.88 36.10
C GLY A 193 11.38 -22.37 35.27
N THR A 194 11.87 -23.23 34.35
CA THR A 194 12.93 -22.80 33.41
C THR A 194 12.43 -21.68 32.51
N ALA A 195 11.19 -21.75 32.01
CA ALA A 195 10.61 -20.74 31.17
C ALA A 195 10.48 -19.39 31.88
N LEU A 196 9.98 -19.40 33.13
CA LEU A 196 9.90 -18.18 33.98
C LEU A 196 11.30 -17.58 34.25
N ALA A 197 12.26 -18.42 34.61
CA ALA A 197 13.64 -17.97 34.86
C ALA A 197 14.30 -17.39 33.59
N THR A 198 14.01 -17.97 32.44
CA THR A 198 14.51 -17.47 31.15
C THR A 198 13.87 -16.14 30.81
N PHE A 199 12.54 -16.01 30.98
CA PHE A 199 11.83 -14.76 30.76
C PHE A 199 12.34 -13.64 31.67
N ALA A 200 12.53 -13.91 32.95
CA ALA A 200 13.03 -12.92 33.93
C ALA A 200 14.47 -12.41 33.66
N ARG A 201 15.26 -13.16 32.88
CA ARG A 201 16.65 -12.78 32.53
C ARG A 201 16.75 -11.90 31.30
N VAL A 202 15.72 -11.84 30.47
CA VAL A 202 15.71 -11.04 29.24
C VAL A 202 15.05 -9.71 29.54
N ASP A 203 15.88 -8.70 29.72
CA ASP A 203 15.39 -7.35 30.01
C ASP A 203 14.55 -6.79 28.85
N GLY A 204 13.41 -6.22 29.17
CA GLY A 204 12.47 -5.68 28.19
C GLY A 204 11.68 -6.72 27.38
N ALA A 205 11.83 -8.03 27.66
CA ALA A 205 11.02 -9.06 27.00
C ALA A 205 9.55 -8.93 27.39
N ARG A 206 8.67 -8.94 26.37
CA ARG A 206 7.21 -8.99 26.59
C ARG A 206 6.66 -10.40 26.48
N HIS A 207 7.35 -11.27 25.74
CA HIS A 207 6.90 -12.62 25.41
C HIS A 207 8.02 -13.63 25.60
N ALA A 208 7.61 -14.84 25.95
CA ALA A 208 8.44 -16.03 25.87
C ALA A 208 7.99 -16.85 24.65
N VAL A 209 8.94 -17.24 23.82
CA VAL A 209 8.72 -18.01 22.59
C VAL A 209 9.27 -19.41 22.78
N LEU A 210 8.43 -20.42 22.59
CA LEU A 210 8.86 -21.80 22.60
C LEU A 210 9.47 -22.17 21.25
N VAL A 211 10.64 -22.79 21.27
CA VAL A 211 11.29 -23.29 20.05
C VAL A 211 11.44 -24.82 20.07
N ASP A 212 11.40 -25.42 18.92
CA ASP A 212 11.69 -26.84 18.73
C ASP A 212 13.21 -27.11 18.85
N PRO A 213 13.65 -28.39 18.79
CA PRO A 213 15.08 -28.75 18.87
C PRO A 213 15.94 -28.16 17.74
N SER A 214 15.34 -27.76 16.61
CA SER A 214 16.02 -27.07 15.51
C SER A 214 16.12 -25.57 15.71
N GLY A 215 15.47 -25.01 16.75
CA GLY A 215 15.42 -23.58 17.04
C GLY A 215 14.30 -22.83 16.33
N VAL A 216 13.40 -23.55 15.66
CA VAL A 216 12.24 -22.96 14.97
C VAL A 216 11.13 -22.64 15.98
N PRO A 217 10.54 -21.43 15.93
CA PRO A 217 9.48 -21.05 16.86
C PRO A 217 8.19 -21.84 16.63
N VAL A 218 7.64 -22.39 17.72
CA VAL A 218 6.41 -23.19 17.74
C VAL A 218 5.20 -22.36 18.18
N GLY A 219 5.41 -21.36 19.05
CA GLY A 219 4.36 -20.48 19.56
C GLY A 219 4.85 -19.64 20.74
N PHE A 220 3.94 -18.82 21.25
CA PHE A 220 4.17 -18.02 22.44
C PHE A 220 3.76 -18.81 23.71
N LEU A 221 4.39 -18.50 24.83
CA LEU A 221 3.95 -18.97 26.13
C LEU A 221 2.99 -17.95 26.75
N ASP A 222 1.85 -18.43 27.25
CA ASP A 222 0.95 -17.59 28.06
C ASP A 222 1.61 -17.32 29.41
N LEU A 223 2.10 -16.08 29.59
CA LEU A 223 2.81 -15.70 30.81
C LEU A 223 1.88 -15.67 32.03
N ALA A 224 0.62 -15.33 31.86
CA ALA A 224 -0.36 -15.34 32.96
C ALA A 224 -0.63 -16.79 33.43
N ALA A 225 -0.83 -17.70 32.49
CA ALA A 225 -0.96 -19.11 32.79
C ALA A 225 0.32 -19.69 33.40
N LEU A 226 1.48 -19.27 32.89
CA LEU A 226 2.79 -19.71 33.42
C LEU A 226 3.01 -19.24 34.86
N GLN A 227 2.63 -17.99 35.18
CA GLN A 227 2.71 -17.43 36.55
C GLN A 227 1.68 -18.02 37.52
N SER A 228 0.59 -18.61 37.02
CA SER A 228 -0.40 -19.28 37.84
C SER A 228 -0.02 -20.69 38.28
N VAL A 229 1.07 -21.24 37.75
CA VAL A 229 1.58 -22.56 38.13
C VAL A 229 2.11 -22.51 39.57
N PRO A 230 1.64 -23.39 40.50
CA PRO A 230 2.15 -23.43 41.85
C PRO A 230 3.67 -23.66 41.90
N VAL A 231 4.33 -23.00 42.84
CA VAL A 231 5.82 -22.96 42.92
C VAL A 231 6.43 -24.38 43.08
N ASP A 232 5.74 -25.21 43.84
CA ASP A 232 6.13 -26.64 44.08
C ASP A 232 6.02 -27.49 42.81
N ARG A 233 5.23 -27.08 41.82
CA ARG A 233 5.02 -27.79 40.56
C ARG A 233 5.75 -27.21 39.36
N LEU A 234 6.43 -26.09 39.52
CA LEU A 234 7.11 -25.39 38.42
C LEU A 234 8.17 -26.26 37.71
N ALA A 235 8.79 -27.19 38.42
CA ALA A 235 9.79 -28.10 37.85
C ALA A 235 9.15 -29.25 37.06
N GLU A 236 7.92 -29.63 37.38
CA GLU A 236 7.23 -30.79 36.81
C GLU A 236 6.37 -30.44 35.61
N VAL A 237 5.76 -29.22 35.61
CA VAL A 237 4.91 -28.76 34.54
C VAL A 237 5.76 -28.41 33.33
N PRO A 238 5.55 -29.03 32.16
CA PRO A 238 6.27 -28.64 30.94
C PRO A 238 5.81 -27.29 30.42
N ALA A 239 6.71 -26.47 29.88
CA ALA A 239 6.36 -25.19 29.31
C ALA A 239 5.35 -25.30 28.16
N THR A 240 5.29 -26.42 27.48
CA THR A 240 4.28 -26.70 26.43
C THR A 240 2.86 -26.74 26.94
N ALA A 241 2.62 -26.91 28.25
CA ALA A 241 1.28 -26.92 28.84
C ALA A 241 0.57 -25.54 28.72
N VAL A 242 1.34 -24.47 28.61
CA VAL A 242 0.85 -23.08 28.46
C VAL A 242 1.18 -22.49 27.09
N LEU A 243 1.41 -23.34 26.10
CA LEU A 243 1.72 -22.93 24.72
C LEU A 243 0.46 -22.42 24.01
N VAL A 244 0.53 -21.22 23.53
CA VAL A 244 -0.43 -20.62 22.60
C VAL A 244 0.12 -20.67 21.19
N ARG A 245 -0.58 -21.36 20.29
CA ARG A 245 -0.24 -21.38 18.87
C ARG A 245 -0.94 -20.24 18.17
N PRO A 246 -0.19 -19.28 17.65
CA PRO A 246 -0.79 -18.16 16.92
C PRO A 246 -1.27 -18.62 15.54
N PRO A 247 -2.13 -17.80 14.90
CA PRO A 247 -2.63 -18.05 13.55
C PRO A 247 -1.50 -18.00 12.50
N ALA A 248 -1.79 -18.49 11.29
CA ALA A 248 -0.85 -18.44 10.18
C ALA A 248 -0.41 -17.00 9.89
N GLY A 249 0.89 -16.81 9.60
CA GLY A 249 1.43 -15.49 9.27
C GLY A 249 1.99 -14.69 10.45
N TRP A 250 1.99 -15.24 11.66
CA TRP A 250 2.56 -14.59 12.84
C TRP A 250 4.10 -14.47 12.86
N ILE A 251 4.78 -15.13 11.90
CA ILE A 251 6.24 -15.10 11.77
C ILE A 251 6.61 -14.31 10.52
N VAL A 252 7.54 -13.38 10.68
CA VAL A 252 8.15 -12.61 9.57
C VAL A 252 9.66 -12.81 9.61
N ALA A 253 10.23 -13.30 8.52
CA ALA A 253 11.67 -13.33 8.35
C ALA A 253 12.16 -11.95 7.87
N ALA A 254 13.02 -11.31 8.65
CA ALA A 254 13.59 -10.01 8.32
C ALA A 254 14.95 -9.82 8.99
N ASP A 255 15.84 -9.08 8.32
CA ASP A 255 17.05 -8.57 8.94
C ASP A 255 16.74 -7.31 9.76
N MET A 256 17.50 -7.05 10.82
CA MET A 256 17.34 -5.86 11.66
C MET A 256 17.58 -4.56 10.88
N THR A 257 18.31 -4.63 9.78
CA THR A 257 18.60 -3.49 8.89
C THR A 257 17.56 -3.29 7.80
N ASP A 258 16.65 -4.24 7.61
CA ASP A 258 15.56 -4.13 6.65
C ASP A 258 14.56 -3.03 7.04
N ASP A 259 13.78 -2.57 6.06
CA ASP A 259 12.64 -1.70 6.36
C ASP A 259 11.50 -2.48 7.05
N ALA A 260 10.67 -1.76 7.79
CA ALA A 260 9.58 -2.38 8.54
C ALA A 260 8.36 -2.78 7.67
N ALA A 261 8.42 -2.66 6.33
CA ALA A 261 7.26 -2.87 5.46
C ALA A 261 6.68 -4.29 5.54
N ALA A 262 7.55 -5.32 5.63
CA ALA A 262 7.10 -6.71 5.77
C ALA A 262 6.41 -6.94 7.12
N VAL A 263 6.95 -6.36 8.19
CA VAL A 263 6.37 -6.43 9.54
C VAL A 263 5.01 -5.72 9.59
N VAL A 264 4.90 -4.54 8.99
CA VAL A 264 3.64 -3.78 8.88
C VAL A 264 2.59 -4.56 8.09
N ALA A 265 2.98 -5.20 6.98
CA ALA A 265 2.07 -6.01 6.18
C ALA A 265 1.53 -7.21 6.97
N ALA A 266 2.37 -7.86 7.76
CA ALA A 266 1.97 -8.96 8.62
C ALA A 266 1.04 -8.49 9.74
N LEU A 267 1.37 -7.39 10.44
CA LEU A 267 0.50 -6.80 11.48
C LEU A 267 -0.88 -6.40 10.92
N ALA A 268 -0.93 -5.80 9.73
CA ALA A 268 -2.18 -5.41 9.08
C ALA A 268 -3.04 -6.61 8.62
N GLY A 269 -2.43 -7.77 8.37
CA GLY A 269 -3.13 -9.01 8.00
C GLY A 269 -3.80 -9.73 9.18
N HIS A 270 -3.47 -9.37 10.41
CA HIS A 270 -4.05 -9.94 11.62
C HIS A 270 -5.27 -9.10 12.05
N HIS A 271 -6.47 -9.57 11.73
CA HIS A 271 -7.70 -8.92 12.17
C HIS A 271 -7.92 -9.08 13.68
N GLU A 272 -8.45 -8.03 14.31
CA GLU A 272 -8.89 -8.01 15.70
C GLU A 272 -9.85 -9.18 15.99
N GLY A 273 -9.45 -10.12 16.83
CA GLY A 273 -10.34 -11.21 17.28
C GLY A 273 -9.66 -12.47 17.77
N GLU A 274 -8.36 -12.67 17.52
CA GLU A 274 -7.64 -13.87 17.95
C GLU A 274 -6.70 -13.59 19.13
N ASN A 275 -6.57 -14.57 20.02
CA ASN A 275 -5.95 -14.50 21.36
C ASN A 275 -4.45 -14.03 21.43
N VAL A 276 -3.84 -13.71 20.33
CA VAL A 276 -2.51 -13.06 20.25
C VAL A 276 -2.71 -11.67 19.69
N LYS A 277 -2.88 -10.70 20.58
CA LYS A 277 -3.18 -9.29 20.33
C LYS A 277 -2.20 -8.66 19.34
N GLY A 278 -2.44 -8.78 18.02
CA GLY A 278 -1.80 -7.97 17.00
C GLY A 278 -0.26 -7.91 17.08
N GLU A 279 0.39 -9.02 17.43
CA GLU A 279 1.85 -9.11 17.52
C GLU A 279 2.40 -10.09 16.47
N VAL A 280 3.58 -9.75 15.96
CA VAL A 280 4.30 -10.54 14.97
C VAL A 280 5.67 -10.90 15.54
N LEU A 281 6.05 -12.16 15.42
CA LEU A 281 7.40 -12.62 15.74
C LEU A 281 8.32 -12.37 14.54
N VAL A 282 9.39 -11.66 14.77
CA VAL A 282 10.46 -11.50 13.80
C VAL A 282 11.49 -12.61 14.02
N VAL A 283 11.82 -13.31 12.94
CA VAL A 283 12.90 -14.29 12.90
C VAL A 283 14.01 -13.79 11.98
N ASP A 284 15.23 -14.17 12.28
CA ASP A 284 16.37 -13.90 11.40
C ASP A 284 16.31 -14.77 10.12
N LEU A 285 17.24 -14.56 9.21
CA LEU A 285 17.32 -15.32 7.96
C LEU A 285 17.63 -16.81 8.15
N THR A 286 17.99 -17.24 9.37
CA THR A 286 18.17 -18.66 9.75
C THR A 286 16.91 -19.26 10.37
N GLY A 287 15.84 -18.47 10.55
CA GLY A 287 14.57 -18.89 11.14
C GLY A 287 14.54 -18.84 12.67
N ARG A 288 15.55 -18.26 13.33
CA ARG A 288 15.61 -18.14 14.79
C ARG A 288 14.89 -16.89 15.27
N PRO A 289 14.20 -16.95 16.43
CA PRO A 289 13.55 -15.77 17.01
C PRO A 289 14.54 -14.65 17.26
N ALA A 290 14.25 -13.47 16.68
CA ALA A 290 15.02 -12.25 16.85
C ALA A 290 14.33 -11.24 17.77
N GLY A 291 12.98 -11.29 17.84
CA GLY A 291 12.17 -10.47 18.72
C GLY A 291 10.71 -10.42 18.30
N SER A 292 9.89 -9.63 18.99
CA SER A 292 8.48 -9.40 18.62
C SER A 292 8.23 -7.92 18.34
N VAL A 293 7.21 -7.66 17.52
CA VAL A 293 6.75 -6.31 17.20
C VAL A 293 5.24 -6.24 17.36
N SER A 294 4.77 -5.22 18.05
CA SER A 294 3.36 -4.87 18.15
C SER A 294 3.03 -3.62 17.34
N MET A 295 1.74 -3.38 17.09
CA MET A 295 1.28 -2.13 16.46
C MET A 295 1.71 -0.90 17.28
N THR A 296 1.70 -0.99 18.60
CA THR A 296 2.11 0.11 19.51
C THR A 296 3.60 0.45 19.37
N ASP A 297 4.47 -0.56 19.18
CA ASP A 297 5.90 -0.31 18.96
C ASP A 297 6.15 0.38 17.64
N LEU A 298 5.40 0.01 16.61
CA LEU A 298 5.45 0.63 15.29
C LEU A 298 4.96 2.10 15.35
N GLU A 299 3.83 2.37 15.99
CA GLU A 299 3.29 3.73 16.17
C GLU A 299 4.27 4.63 16.92
N ALA A 300 4.89 4.11 18.00
CA ALA A 300 5.91 4.84 18.74
C ALA A 300 7.11 5.20 17.86
N ALA A 301 7.58 4.28 17.03
CA ALA A 301 8.71 4.53 16.13
C ALA A 301 8.36 5.53 15.02
N LEU A 302 7.12 5.46 14.48
CA LEU A 302 6.64 6.39 13.45
C LEU A 302 6.46 7.82 13.98
N THR A 303 6.13 7.98 15.27
CA THR A 303 6.02 9.30 15.91
C THR A 303 7.36 9.90 16.32
N ALA A 304 8.39 9.08 16.49
CA ALA A 304 9.75 9.50 16.84
C ALA A 304 10.64 9.81 15.63
N SER A 305 10.22 9.46 14.41
CA SER A 305 10.96 9.64 13.16
C SER A 305 10.52 10.91 12.42
#